data_1a8c268b1090693501bdd94f4ddad2ba
#
_entry.id   1a8c268b1090693501bdd94f4ddad2ba
#
_cell.length_a   1.000
_cell.length_b   1.000
_cell.length_c   1.000
_cell.angle_alpha   90.00
_cell.angle_beta   90.00
_cell.angle_gamma   90.00
#
_symmetry.space_group_name_H-M   'P 1'
#
loop_
_entity.id
_entity.type
_entity.pdbx_description
1 polymer ?
#
loop_
_entity_poly.entity_id
_entity_poly.type
_entity_poly.pdbx_seq_one_letter_code
_entity_poly.pdbx_strand_id
1 'polypeptide(L)'
;TMPQTRFVLKKALEQDLVPIVVVNKIDKPSARPEEVVDEVLELFIELGADDDQLEFPVVYASAINGTSSLSDDPADQEHTMAPIFDTIIDHIPAPVDNSDEPLQFQVSLLDYNDFVGRIGIGRVFRGTVKVGDQVTLSKLDGTTKNFRVTKLFGFFGLERREIQEEIG
;
A
#
# COMPACT_ATOMS: atom_id res chain seq x y z
N THR A 1 10.44 -20.59 7.88
CA THR A 1 9.71 -19.29 7.99
C THR A 1 9.65 -18.83 9.44
N MET A 2 9.89 -17.52 9.69
CA MET A 2 9.90 -16.96 11.04
C MET A 2 8.48 -16.77 11.61
N PRO A 3 8.26 -16.87 12.94
CA PRO A 3 6.95 -16.68 13.56
C PRO A 3 6.27 -15.36 13.21
N GLN A 4 7.03 -14.29 13.03
CA GLN A 4 6.52 -12.98 12.63
C GLN A 4 5.94 -12.98 11.21
N THR A 5 6.61 -13.63 10.26
CA THR A 5 6.12 -13.79 8.88
C THR A 5 4.78 -14.51 8.87
N ARG A 6 4.67 -15.59 9.66
CA ARG A 6 3.43 -16.36 9.80
C ARG A 6 2.26 -15.51 10.30
N PHE A 7 2.50 -14.69 11.34
CA PHE A 7 1.46 -13.84 11.90
C PHE A 7 1.00 -12.76 10.90
N VAL A 8 1.94 -12.07 10.26
CA VAL A 8 1.63 -11.01 9.30
C VAL A 8 0.90 -11.58 8.08
N LEU A 9 1.39 -12.70 7.53
CA LEU A 9 0.78 -13.35 6.38
C LEU A 9 -0.64 -13.80 6.68
N LYS A 10 -0.87 -14.43 7.86
CA LYS A 10 -2.23 -14.80 8.27
C LYS A 10 -3.18 -13.60 8.26
N LYS A 11 -2.72 -12.44 8.76
CA LYS A 11 -3.54 -11.22 8.76
C LYS A 11 -3.78 -10.65 7.37
N ALA A 12 -2.82 -10.80 6.46
CA ALA A 12 -2.97 -10.39 5.06
C ALA A 12 -4.02 -11.26 4.34
N LEU A 13 -3.92 -12.58 4.50
CA LEU A 13 -4.87 -13.53 3.89
C LEU A 13 -6.29 -13.35 4.46
N GLU A 14 -6.45 -13.12 5.77
CA GLU A 14 -7.75 -12.82 6.40
C GLU A 14 -8.41 -11.53 5.87
N GLN A 15 -7.67 -10.68 5.18
CA GLN A 15 -8.15 -9.41 4.59
C GLN A 15 -8.24 -9.49 3.06
N ASP A 16 -8.16 -10.68 2.49
CA ASP A 16 -8.21 -10.94 1.04
C ASP A 16 -7.19 -10.09 0.24
N LEU A 17 -6.00 -9.86 0.83
CA LEU A 17 -4.94 -9.15 0.14
C LEU A 17 -4.27 -10.05 -0.90
N VAL A 18 -4.01 -9.48 -2.08
CA VAL A 18 -3.28 -10.15 -3.17
C VAL A 18 -1.79 -10.24 -2.80
N PRO A 19 -1.22 -11.45 -2.68
CA PRO A 19 0.17 -11.61 -2.30
C PRO A 19 1.12 -11.50 -3.48
N ILE A 20 2.30 -10.93 -3.24
CA ILE A 20 3.47 -11.01 -4.12
C ILE A 20 4.64 -11.47 -3.27
N VAL A 21 5.35 -12.52 -3.71
CA VAL A 21 6.50 -13.06 -3.00
C VAL A 21 7.80 -12.50 -3.58
N VAL A 22 8.61 -11.86 -2.75
CA VAL A 22 9.94 -11.38 -3.15
C VAL A 22 11.00 -12.15 -2.40
N VAL A 23 11.74 -13.02 -3.11
CA VAL A 23 12.87 -13.76 -2.59
C VAL A 23 14.12 -12.89 -2.67
N ASN A 24 14.46 -12.25 -1.55
CA ASN A 24 15.57 -11.31 -1.48
C ASN A 24 16.88 -12.00 -1.04
N LYS A 25 18.01 -11.35 -1.34
CA LYS A 25 19.37 -11.78 -1.00
C LYS A 25 19.84 -13.00 -1.79
N ILE A 26 19.41 -13.15 -3.03
CA ILE A 26 19.85 -14.25 -3.90
C ILE A 26 21.35 -14.17 -4.27
N ASP A 27 21.99 -13.02 -4.02
CA ASP A 27 23.44 -12.80 -4.15
C ASP A 27 24.27 -13.59 -3.12
N LYS A 28 23.64 -14.15 -2.09
CA LYS A 28 24.36 -14.88 -1.05
C LYS A 28 24.70 -16.30 -1.49
N PRO A 29 25.92 -16.79 -1.20
CA PRO A 29 26.31 -18.16 -1.50
C PRO A 29 25.42 -19.24 -0.84
N SER A 30 24.72 -18.88 0.22
CA SER A 30 23.78 -19.74 0.94
C SER A 30 22.33 -19.54 0.52
N ALA A 31 22.08 -18.82 -0.56
CA ALA A 31 20.73 -18.63 -1.06
C ALA A 31 20.14 -19.96 -1.56
N ARG A 32 18.87 -20.17 -1.27
CA ARG A 32 18.10 -21.37 -1.66
C ARG A 32 16.74 -20.90 -2.21
N PRO A 33 16.74 -20.20 -3.37
CA PRO A 33 15.52 -19.55 -3.84
C PRO A 33 14.36 -20.52 -4.07
N GLU A 34 14.58 -21.66 -4.75
CA GLU A 34 13.54 -22.66 -5.01
C GLU A 34 12.95 -23.23 -3.70
N GLU A 35 13.81 -23.68 -2.78
CA GLU A 35 13.37 -24.25 -1.50
C GLU A 35 12.57 -23.22 -0.67
N VAL A 36 12.93 -21.93 -0.75
CA VAL A 36 12.23 -20.87 -0.04
C VAL A 36 10.83 -20.64 -0.63
N VAL A 37 10.69 -20.74 -1.95
CA VAL A 37 9.36 -20.64 -2.60
C VAL A 37 8.46 -21.80 -2.16
N ASP A 38 8.98 -23.03 -2.13
CA ASP A 38 8.26 -24.20 -1.64
C ASP A 38 7.83 -24.02 -0.15
N GLU A 39 8.76 -23.58 0.71
CA GLU A 39 8.44 -23.29 2.13
C GLU A 39 7.37 -22.21 2.27
N VAL A 40 7.34 -21.22 1.38
CA VAL A 40 6.32 -20.15 1.37
C VAL A 40 4.99 -20.73 0.93
N LEU A 41 4.95 -21.53 -0.14
CA LEU A 41 3.74 -22.18 -0.63
C LEU A 41 3.11 -23.08 0.45
N GLU A 42 3.92 -23.91 1.11
CA GLU A 42 3.45 -24.75 2.24
C GLU A 42 2.84 -23.88 3.35
N LEU A 43 3.48 -22.73 3.67
CA LEU A 43 2.96 -21.83 4.68
C LEU A 43 1.61 -21.21 4.28
N PHE A 44 1.42 -20.84 3.01
CA PHE A 44 0.14 -20.33 2.52
C PHE A 44 -0.96 -21.38 2.66
N ILE A 45 -0.69 -22.63 2.26
CA ILE A 45 -1.60 -23.76 2.41
C ILE A 45 -1.96 -23.99 3.89
N GLU A 46 -0.97 -24.00 4.78
CA GLU A 46 -1.21 -24.16 6.23
C GLU A 46 -2.07 -23.05 6.84
N LEU A 47 -1.98 -21.84 6.30
CA LEU A 47 -2.74 -20.67 6.76
C LEU A 47 -4.13 -20.59 6.14
N GLY A 48 -4.47 -21.51 5.20
CA GLY A 48 -5.77 -21.59 4.58
C GLY A 48 -5.99 -20.60 3.44
N ALA A 49 -4.92 -20.26 2.71
CA ALA A 49 -5.03 -19.48 1.48
C ALA A 49 -5.95 -20.15 0.46
N ASP A 50 -6.71 -19.37 -0.27
CA ASP A 50 -7.53 -19.85 -1.39
C ASP A 50 -6.70 -20.04 -2.67
N ASP A 51 -7.34 -20.57 -3.72
CA ASP A 51 -6.65 -20.88 -4.98
C ASP A 51 -6.04 -19.61 -5.63
N ASP A 52 -6.73 -18.46 -5.58
CA ASP A 52 -6.25 -17.21 -6.14
C ASP A 52 -5.03 -16.69 -5.35
N GLN A 53 -5.02 -16.88 -4.04
CA GLN A 53 -3.90 -16.49 -3.17
C GLN A 53 -2.69 -17.43 -3.29
N LEU A 54 -2.88 -18.66 -3.76
CA LEU A 54 -1.81 -19.62 -4.02
C LEU A 54 -1.11 -19.39 -5.37
N GLU A 55 -1.75 -18.69 -6.31
CA GLU A 55 -1.18 -18.29 -7.61
C GLU A 55 -0.37 -16.99 -7.52
N PHE A 56 0.37 -16.81 -6.43
CA PHE A 56 1.18 -15.59 -6.23
C PHE A 56 2.38 -15.53 -7.19
N PRO A 57 2.69 -14.36 -7.75
CA PRO A 57 3.93 -14.15 -8.51
C PRO A 57 5.14 -14.15 -7.59
N VAL A 58 6.27 -14.63 -8.11
CA VAL A 58 7.57 -14.64 -7.42
C VAL A 58 8.56 -13.75 -8.14
N VAL A 59 9.21 -12.88 -7.41
CA VAL A 59 10.32 -12.05 -7.91
C VAL A 59 11.57 -12.32 -7.08
N TYR A 60 12.68 -12.51 -7.74
CA TYR A 60 13.98 -12.76 -7.12
C TYR A 60 14.80 -11.47 -7.12
N ALA A 61 15.43 -11.14 -6.00
CA ALA A 61 16.09 -9.85 -5.86
C ALA A 61 17.35 -9.86 -5.00
N SER A 62 18.21 -8.89 -5.23
CA SER A 62 19.26 -8.46 -4.30
C SER A 62 19.12 -6.96 -4.06
N ALA A 63 18.41 -6.60 -2.99
CA ALA A 63 18.18 -5.21 -2.66
C ALA A 63 19.47 -4.41 -2.41
N ILE A 64 20.54 -5.07 -1.91
CA ILE A 64 21.82 -4.42 -1.69
C ILE A 64 22.52 -4.07 -3.02
N ASN A 65 22.32 -4.88 -4.05
CA ASN A 65 22.89 -4.68 -5.38
C ASN A 65 21.95 -3.87 -6.29
N GLY A 66 20.72 -3.62 -5.87
CA GLY A 66 19.70 -2.95 -6.68
C GLY A 66 19.29 -3.76 -7.91
N THR A 67 19.25 -5.10 -7.79
CA THR A 67 18.94 -6.02 -8.90
C THR A 67 17.69 -6.83 -8.61
N SER A 68 16.92 -7.15 -9.64
CA SER A 68 15.78 -8.07 -9.57
C SER A 68 15.52 -8.77 -10.90
N SER A 69 14.83 -9.91 -10.86
CA SER A 69 14.43 -10.72 -12.02
C SER A 69 13.21 -11.58 -11.66
N LEU A 70 12.51 -12.07 -12.68
CA LEU A 70 11.52 -13.14 -12.53
C LEU A 70 12.14 -14.54 -12.57
N SER A 71 13.44 -14.65 -12.89
CA SER A 71 14.21 -15.89 -12.87
C SER A 71 14.92 -16.05 -11.53
N ASP A 72 14.99 -17.29 -11.03
CA ASP A 72 15.72 -17.66 -9.83
C ASP A 72 17.24 -17.77 -10.06
N ASP A 73 17.70 -17.79 -11.34
CA ASP A 73 19.12 -17.79 -11.69
C ASP A 73 19.75 -16.40 -11.36
N PRO A 74 20.79 -16.36 -10.50
CA PRO A 74 21.50 -15.12 -10.23
C PRO A 74 22.13 -14.46 -11.47
N ALA A 75 22.38 -15.23 -12.55
CA ALA A 75 22.92 -14.69 -13.79
C ALA A 75 21.91 -13.85 -14.59
N ASP A 76 20.61 -14.07 -14.37
CA ASP A 76 19.51 -13.37 -15.04
C ASP A 76 19.09 -12.10 -14.33
N GLN A 77 19.79 -11.70 -13.27
CA GLN A 77 19.44 -10.50 -12.51
C GLN A 77 19.67 -9.23 -13.34
N GLU A 78 18.62 -8.47 -13.52
CA GLU A 78 18.69 -7.14 -14.12
C GLU A 78 19.23 -6.11 -13.13
N HIS A 79 20.04 -5.16 -13.60
CA HIS A 79 20.54 -4.06 -12.76
C HIS A 79 19.49 -2.98 -12.53
N THR A 80 18.30 -3.41 -12.11
CA THR A 80 17.15 -2.56 -11.83
C THR A 80 16.19 -3.28 -10.87
N MET A 81 15.32 -2.49 -10.22
CA MET A 81 14.20 -3.00 -9.43
C MET A 81 12.88 -2.97 -10.21
N ALA A 82 12.93 -2.66 -11.52
CA ALA A 82 11.73 -2.59 -12.36
C ALA A 82 10.87 -3.88 -12.34
N PRO A 83 11.44 -5.10 -12.41
CA PRO A 83 10.65 -6.33 -12.33
C PRO A 83 9.72 -6.42 -11.11
N ILE A 84 10.11 -5.88 -9.95
CA ILE A 84 9.25 -5.82 -8.76
C ILE A 84 8.09 -4.84 -8.99
N PHE A 85 8.38 -3.64 -9.53
CA PHE A 85 7.35 -2.63 -9.75
C PHE A 85 6.37 -3.04 -10.85
N ASP A 86 6.88 -3.65 -11.92
CA ASP A 86 6.05 -4.17 -13.02
C ASP A 86 5.13 -5.28 -12.51
N THR A 87 5.64 -6.22 -11.69
CA THR A 87 4.82 -7.25 -11.04
C THR A 87 3.72 -6.64 -10.14
N ILE A 88 4.03 -5.57 -9.40
CA ILE A 88 3.02 -4.88 -8.58
C ILE A 88 1.94 -4.26 -9.47
N ILE A 89 2.31 -3.60 -10.55
CA ILE A 89 1.37 -2.95 -11.47
C ILE A 89 0.47 -3.98 -12.16
N ASP A 90 1.02 -5.12 -12.54
CA ASP A 90 0.31 -6.16 -13.26
C ASP A 90 -0.63 -6.99 -12.37
N HIS A 91 -0.25 -7.19 -11.08
CA HIS A 91 -0.98 -8.08 -10.18
C HIS A 91 -1.88 -7.38 -9.17
N ILE A 92 -1.51 -6.18 -8.72
CA ILE A 92 -2.31 -5.47 -7.72
C ILE A 92 -3.39 -4.64 -8.43
N PRO A 93 -4.67 -4.84 -8.15
CA PRO A 93 -5.72 -4.04 -8.76
C PRO A 93 -5.55 -2.56 -8.41
N ALA A 94 -5.78 -1.70 -9.38
CA ALA A 94 -5.79 -0.27 -9.14
C ALA A 94 -6.88 0.12 -8.13
N PRO A 95 -6.67 1.16 -7.32
CA PRO A 95 -7.74 1.69 -6.47
C PRO A 95 -8.98 2.03 -7.29
N VAL A 96 -10.15 1.81 -6.71
CA VAL A 96 -11.41 2.20 -7.36
C VAL A 96 -11.46 3.74 -7.38
N ASP A 97 -11.65 4.30 -8.58
CA ASP A 97 -11.86 5.73 -8.75
C ASP A 97 -13.34 6.07 -8.52
N ASN A 98 -13.62 6.76 -7.42
CA ASN A 98 -14.94 7.23 -7.02
C ASN A 98 -14.95 8.78 -6.96
N SER A 99 -14.10 9.46 -7.70
CA SER A 99 -13.95 10.93 -7.67
C SER A 99 -15.19 11.69 -8.10
N ASP A 100 -16.05 11.09 -8.93
CA ASP A 100 -17.32 11.67 -9.39
C ASP A 100 -18.46 11.59 -8.34
N GLU A 101 -18.25 10.89 -7.23
CA GLU A 101 -19.24 10.74 -6.17
C GLU A 101 -19.23 11.92 -5.18
N PRO A 102 -20.26 12.05 -4.33
CA PRO A 102 -20.23 13.01 -3.23
C PRO A 102 -19.04 12.78 -2.28
N LEU A 103 -18.40 13.87 -1.85
CA LEU A 103 -17.23 13.81 -0.97
C LEU A 103 -17.48 12.97 0.29
N GLN A 104 -16.61 12.01 0.51
CA GLN A 104 -16.45 11.31 1.77
C GLN A 104 -14.98 11.30 2.19
N PHE A 105 -14.67 12.14 3.17
CA PHE A 105 -13.36 12.22 3.78
C PHE A 105 -13.41 11.73 5.23
N GLN A 106 -12.66 10.68 5.53
CA GLN A 106 -12.57 10.16 6.89
C GLN A 106 -11.34 10.74 7.60
N VAL A 107 -11.57 11.49 8.66
CA VAL A 107 -10.52 12.00 9.53
C VAL A 107 -10.07 10.89 10.48
N SER A 108 -8.80 10.50 10.39
CA SER A 108 -8.16 9.47 11.23
C SER A 108 -7.32 10.08 12.34
N LEU A 109 -6.76 11.27 12.11
CA LEU A 109 -5.85 11.95 13.03
C LEU A 109 -6.15 13.44 13.04
N LEU A 110 -5.95 14.07 14.19
CA LEU A 110 -6.02 15.54 14.34
C LEU A 110 -4.62 16.10 14.62
N ASP A 111 -4.30 17.18 13.94
CA ASP A 111 -3.09 17.97 14.15
C ASP A 111 -3.50 19.43 14.41
N TYR A 112 -2.57 20.24 14.88
CA TYR A 112 -2.79 21.65 15.16
C TYR A 112 -1.55 22.47 14.77
N ASN A 113 -1.80 23.61 14.14
CA ASN A 113 -0.79 24.58 13.82
C ASN A 113 -1.29 25.98 14.17
N ASP A 114 -0.46 26.81 14.80
CA ASP A 114 -0.86 28.13 15.30
C ASP A 114 -1.35 29.08 14.18
N PHE A 115 -0.91 28.87 12.94
CA PHE A 115 -1.29 29.71 11.79
C PHE A 115 -2.55 29.25 11.07
N VAL A 116 -2.80 27.94 11.00
CA VAL A 116 -3.93 27.37 10.26
C VAL A 116 -5.01 26.78 11.17
N GLY A 117 -4.72 26.64 12.46
CA GLY A 117 -5.62 26.06 13.43
C GLY A 117 -5.66 24.53 13.37
N ARG A 118 -6.84 23.94 13.54
CA ARG A 118 -7.03 22.49 13.53
C ARG A 118 -6.92 21.93 12.13
N ILE A 119 -6.16 20.84 12.01
CA ILE A 119 -5.93 20.12 10.76
C ILE A 119 -6.49 18.70 10.94
N GLY A 120 -7.40 18.29 10.05
CA GLY A 120 -7.84 16.90 9.94
C GLY A 120 -6.94 16.17 8.95
N ILE A 121 -6.32 15.08 9.38
CA ILE A 121 -5.53 14.19 8.53
C ILE A 121 -6.35 12.92 8.31
N GLY A 122 -6.47 12.48 7.06
CA GLY A 122 -7.28 11.31 6.75
C GLY A 122 -7.22 10.94 5.28
N ARG A 123 -8.22 10.18 4.85
CA ARG A 123 -8.33 9.68 3.47
C ARG A 123 -9.64 10.14 2.83
N VAL A 124 -9.55 10.57 1.58
CA VAL A 124 -10.70 10.69 0.69
C VAL A 124 -11.06 9.29 0.20
N PHE A 125 -12.28 8.83 0.45
CA PHE A 125 -12.79 7.54 -0.02
C PHE A 125 -13.58 7.69 -1.32
N ARG A 126 -14.16 8.86 -1.54
CA ARG A 126 -14.90 9.22 -2.75
C ARG A 126 -15.09 10.72 -2.84
N GLY A 127 -15.41 11.16 -4.04
CA GLY A 127 -15.54 12.56 -4.36
C GLY A 127 -14.21 13.29 -4.31
N THR A 128 -14.26 14.59 -4.52
CA THR A 128 -13.09 15.48 -4.48
C THR A 128 -13.30 16.61 -3.49
N VAL A 129 -12.22 17.20 -3.02
CA VAL A 129 -12.23 18.38 -2.15
C VAL A 129 -11.20 19.40 -2.59
N LYS A 130 -11.58 20.68 -2.60
CA LYS A 130 -10.71 21.81 -2.93
C LYS A 130 -10.80 22.93 -1.92
N VAL A 131 -9.83 23.81 -1.95
CA VAL A 131 -9.83 25.03 -1.12
C VAL A 131 -11.06 25.89 -1.49
N GLY A 132 -11.79 26.30 -0.47
CA GLY A 132 -13.01 27.08 -0.64
C GLY A 132 -14.32 26.29 -0.56
N ASP A 133 -14.27 24.97 -0.64
CA ASP A 133 -15.46 24.13 -0.55
C ASP A 133 -16.16 24.24 0.80
N GLN A 134 -17.48 24.15 0.76
CA GLN A 134 -18.34 24.01 1.93
C GLN A 134 -18.52 22.53 2.23
N VAL A 135 -18.04 22.08 3.37
CA VAL A 135 -18.13 20.68 3.78
C VAL A 135 -18.87 20.53 5.11
N THR A 136 -19.47 19.36 5.31
CA THR A 136 -20.16 19.02 6.55
C THR A 136 -19.34 18.00 7.34
N LEU A 137 -18.88 18.40 8.51
CA LEU A 137 -18.28 17.46 9.47
C LEU A 137 -19.41 16.72 10.20
N SER A 138 -19.42 15.42 10.11
CA SER A 138 -20.27 14.53 10.92
C SER A 138 -19.43 13.95 12.06
N LYS A 139 -19.90 14.10 13.30
CA LYS A 139 -19.23 13.55 14.48
C LYS A 139 -19.84 12.20 14.87
N LEU A 140 -19.14 11.45 15.72
CA LEU A 140 -19.59 10.16 16.23
C LEU A 140 -20.90 10.26 17.07
N ASP A 141 -21.15 11.40 17.69
CA ASP A 141 -22.37 11.69 18.45
C ASP A 141 -23.58 12.04 17.57
N GLY A 142 -23.42 11.99 16.23
CA GLY A 142 -24.44 12.34 15.25
C GLY A 142 -24.60 13.84 15.00
N THR A 143 -23.88 14.70 15.73
CA THR A 143 -23.91 16.15 15.47
C THR A 143 -23.14 16.49 14.21
N THR A 144 -23.64 17.50 13.48
CA THR A 144 -23.00 17.99 12.27
C THR A 144 -22.59 19.45 12.41
N LYS A 145 -21.52 19.83 11.69
CA LYS A 145 -21.06 21.21 11.61
C LYS A 145 -20.56 21.52 10.20
N ASN A 146 -21.08 22.60 9.61
CA ASN A 146 -20.59 23.09 8.33
C ASN A 146 -19.39 24.02 8.54
N PHE A 147 -18.40 23.90 7.66
CA PHE A 147 -17.26 24.82 7.60
C PHE A 147 -16.73 24.91 6.16
N ARG A 148 -15.91 25.92 5.94
CA ARG A 148 -15.24 26.11 4.65
C ARG A 148 -13.81 25.60 4.74
N VAL A 149 -13.37 24.84 3.72
CA VAL A 149 -12.00 24.40 3.59
C VAL A 149 -11.10 25.60 3.32
N THR A 150 -10.19 25.92 4.21
CA THR A 150 -9.29 27.07 4.10
C THR A 150 -7.96 26.73 3.45
N LYS A 151 -7.45 25.52 3.72
CA LYS A 151 -6.21 25.00 3.15
C LYS A 151 -6.30 23.50 2.95
N LEU A 152 -5.61 23.01 1.93
CA LEU A 152 -5.37 21.60 1.68
C LEU A 152 -3.89 21.28 1.73
N PHE A 153 -3.58 20.11 2.24
CA PHE A 153 -2.23 19.57 2.27
C PHE A 153 -2.25 18.13 1.78
N GLY A 154 -1.25 17.76 1.00
CA GLY A 154 -1.00 16.38 0.61
C GLY A 154 0.36 15.90 1.08
N PHE A 155 0.53 14.59 1.16
CA PHE A 155 1.80 13.95 1.46
C PHE A 155 2.50 13.53 0.18
N PHE A 156 3.73 14.04 -0.02
CA PHE A 156 4.62 13.67 -1.11
C PHE A 156 5.84 12.98 -0.50
N GLY A 157 5.79 11.66 -0.49
CA GLY A 157 6.71 10.88 0.34
C GLY A 157 6.47 11.18 1.83
N LEU A 158 7.46 11.69 2.52
CA LEU A 158 7.37 12.05 3.95
C LEU A 158 7.05 13.55 4.18
N GLU A 159 7.01 14.36 3.13
CA GLU A 159 6.77 15.79 3.24
C GLU A 159 5.30 16.15 3.07
N ARG A 160 4.81 17.01 3.95
CA ARG A 160 3.49 17.64 3.82
C ARG A 160 3.63 18.94 3.04
N ARG A 161 2.94 19.06 1.90
CA ARG A 161 2.95 20.25 1.05
C ARG A 161 1.55 20.80 0.89
N GLU A 162 1.44 22.15 0.84
CA GLU A 162 0.16 22.81 0.54
C GLU A 162 -0.21 22.56 -0.93
N ILE A 163 -1.46 22.21 -1.17
CA ILE A 163 -2.00 21.90 -2.49
C ILE A 163 -3.01 22.99 -2.86
N GLN A 164 -2.92 23.49 -4.10
CA GLN A 164 -3.84 24.48 -4.67
C GLN A 164 -4.94 23.83 -5.52
N GLU A 165 -4.70 22.59 -5.95
CA GLU A 165 -5.60 21.79 -6.79
C GLU A 165 -6.59 21.01 -5.92
N GLU A 166 -7.55 20.33 -6.56
CA GLU A 166 -8.44 19.41 -5.87
C GLU A 166 -7.75 18.07 -5.55
N ILE A 167 -8.22 17.40 -4.51
CA ILE A 167 -7.79 16.06 -4.10
C ILE A 167 -9.01 15.15 -4.14
N GLY A 168 -8.86 14.01 -4.81
CA GLY A 168 -9.82 12.92 -4.89
C GLY A 168 -9.19 11.57 -4.60
#